data_1048caea13a905cb6003c8950b84a7c4
#
_entry.id   1048caea13a905cb6003c8950b84a7c4
#
_cell.length_a   1.000
_cell.length_b   1.000
_cell.length_c   1.000
_cell.angle_alpha   90.00
_cell.angle_beta   90.00
_cell.angle_gamma   90.00
#
_symmetry.space_group_name_H-M   'P 1'
#
loop_
_entity.id
_entity.type
_entity.pdbx_description
1 polymer ?
#
loop_
_entity_poly.entity_id
_entity_poly.type
_entity_poly.pdbx_seq_one_letter_code
_entity_poly.pdbx_strand_id
1 'polypeptide(L)'
;MRLIEKEMLSAIKQGRSWSKDNTRVDANMVDGVKYTRVFLHNHKIASTAMWKGSLIVETCKDTLREWPTRTTMGRLRALGVDVCTRKGEVMLNGAAL
;
A
#
# COMPACT_ATOMS: atom_id res chain seq x y z
N MET A 1 -11.07 -9.79 -2.02
CA MET A 1 -10.23 -8.68 -2.51
C MET A 1 -10.88 -8.05 -3.73
N ARG A 2 -10.93 -6.72 -3.77
CA ARG A 2 -11.53 -6.00 -4.89
C ARG A 2 -10.67 -6.12 -6.15
N LEU A 3 -11.29 -5.99 -7.32
CA LEU A 3 -10.58 -6.04 -8.60
C LEU A 3 -9.46 -4.98 -8.67
N ILE A 4 -9.74 -3.75 -8.24
CA ILE A 4 -8.75 -2.66 -8.24
C ILE A 4 -7.53 -3.03 -7.39
N GLU A 5 -7.73 -3.76 -6.29
CA GLU A 5 -6.62 -4.20 -5.43
C GLU A 5 -5.81 -5.31 -6.09
N LYS A 6 -6.47 -6.21 -6.81
CA LYS A 6 -5.76 -7.25 -7.58
C LYS A 6 -4.91 -6.65 -8.69
N GLU A 7 -5.45 -5.65 -9.39
CA GLU A 7 -4.71 -4.95 -10.44
C GLU A 7 -3.53 -4.16 -9.88
N MET A 8 -3.74 -3.49 -8.74
CA MET A 8 -2.68 -2.79 -8.01
C MET A 8 -1.53 -3.73 -7.65
N LEU A 9 -1.85 -4.87 -7.04
CA LEU A 9 -0.85 -5.88 -6.66
C LEU A 9 -0.10 -6.42 -7.88
N SER A 10 -0.81 -6.66 -8.98
CA SER A 10 -0.19 -7.14 -10.21
C SER A 10 0.84 -6.13 -10.71
N ALA A 11 0.50 -4.84 -10.72
CA ALA A 11 1.41 -3.78 -11.13
C ALA A 11 2.64 -3.73 -10.23
N ILE A 12 2.45 -3.81 -8.92
CA ILE A 12 3.55 -3.80 -7.95
C ILE A 12 4.50 -4.97 -8.18
N LYS A 13 3.97 -6.18 -8.31
CA LYS A 13 4.78 -7.39 -8.50
C LYS A 13 5.53 -7.37 -9.82
N GLN A 14 4.97 -6.76 -10.85
CA GLN A 14 5.60 -6.63 -12.16
C GLN A 14 6.55 -5.43 -12.24
N GLY A 15 6.55 -4.55 -11.22
CA GLY A 15 7.35 -3.34 -11.25
C GLY A 15 6.89 -2.35 -12.31
N ARG A 16 5.59 -2.24 -12.51
CA ARG A 16 4.98 -1.45 -13.57
C ARG A 16 4.13 -0.33 -12.96
N SER A 17 4.27 0.88 -13.49
CA SER A 17 3.41 2.00 -13.10
C SER A 17 2.00 1.77 -13.61
N TRP A 18 1.01 2.17 -12.79
CA TRP A 18 -0.39 1.88 -13.06
C TRP A 18 -1.26 2.87 -12.29
N SER A 19 -2.42 3.19 -12.84
CA SER A 19 -3.41 3.97 -12.11
C SER A 19 -4.81 3.59 -12.55
N LYS A 20 -5.74 3.65 -11.62
CA LYS A 20 -7.16 3.43 -11.87
C LYS A 20 -7.96 4.12 -10.78
N ASP A 21 -8.94 4.94 -11.18
CA ASP A 21 -9.79 5.71 -10.28
C ASP A 21 -8.93 6.52 -9.30
N ASN A 22 -9.03 6.21 -8.00
CA ASN A 22 -8.33 6.95 -6.95
C ASN A 22 -6.99 6.36 -6.54
N THR A 23 -6.55 5.25 -7.18
CA THR A 23 -5.35 4.51 -6.77
C THR A 23 -4.29 4.58 -7.87
N ARG A 24 -3.05 4.86 -7.45
CA ARG A 24 -1.92 4.97 -8.37
C ARG A 24 -0.70 4.24 -7.80
N VAL A 25 0.02 3.56 -8.69
CA VAL A 25 1.30 2.92 -8.37
C VAL A 25 2.36 3.58 -9.24
N ASP A 26 3.36 4.19 -8.63
CA ASP A 26 4.53 4.71 -9.31
C ASP A 26 5.68 3.73 -9.12
N ALA A 27 6.18 3.16 -10.21
CA ALA A 27 7.22 2.14 -10.17
C ALA A 27 8.56 2.70 -10.59
N ASN A 28 9.62 2.20 -9.95
CA ASN A 28 11.00 2.52 -10.26
C ASN A 28 11.85 1.28 -10.03
N MET A 29 12.87 1.08 -10.84
CA MET A 29 13.78 -0.06 -10.68
C MET A 29 15.18 0.48 -10.40
N VAL A 30 15.80 0.01 -9.31
CA VAL A 30 17.14 0.39 -8.92
C VAL A 30 17.91 -0.89 -8.64
N ASP A 31 19.03 -1.10 -9.35
CA ASP A 31 19.91 -2.27 -9.19
C ASP A 31 19.14 -3.60 -9.22
N GLY A 32 18.15 -3.70 -10.12
CA GLY A 32 17.35 -4.90 -10.28
C GLY A 32 16.24 -5.08 -9.25
N VAL A 33 16.12 -4.18 -8.29
CA VAL A 33 15.05 -4.22 -7.29
C VAL A 33 13.88 -3.35 -7.76
N LYS A 34 12.68 -3.91 -7.72
CA LYS A 34 11.46 -3.21 -8.13
C LYS A 34 10.89 -2.46 -6.92
N TYR A 35 11.00 -1.13 -6.95
CA TYR A 35 10.43 -0.26 -5.92
C TYR A 35 9.15 0.34 -6.44
N THR A 36 8.13 0.45 -5.59
CA THR A 36 6.91 1.17 -5.92
C THR A 36 6.48 2.07 -4.78
N ARG A 37 5.76 3.14 -5.14
CA ARG A 37 5.05 3.98 -4.19
C ARG A 37 3.58 3.88 -4.54
N VAL A 38 2.74 3.71 -3.52
CA VAL A 38 1.30 3.55 -3.68
C VAL A 38 0.60 4.79 -3.15
N PHE A 39 -0.26 5.36 -3.99
CA PHE A 39 -1.00 6.59 -3.68
C PHE A 39 -2.50 6.32 -3.72
N LEU A 40 -3.22 6.94 -2.81
CA LEU A 40 -4.68 6.97 -2.79
C LEU A 40 -5.09 8.44 -2.72
N HIS A 41 -5.89 8.92 -3.69
CA HIS A 41 -6.24 10.34 -3.81
C HIS A 41 -5.00 11.25 -3.78
N ASN A 42 -3.93 10.83 -4.45
CA ASN A 42 -2.64 11.55 -4.50
C ASN A 42 -1.88 11.64 -3.17
N HIS A 43 -2.32 10.91 -2.13
CA HIS A 43 -1.59 10.79 -0.87
C HIS A 43 -0.85 9.45 -0.84
N LYS A 44 0.45 9.49 -0.59
CA LYS A 44 1.24 8.26 -0.50
C LYS A 44 0.82 7.49 0.75
N ILE A 45 0.37 6.26 0.56
CA ILE A 45 -0.04 5.40 1.68
C ILE A 45 1.02 4.35 2.03
N ALA A 46 1.87 3.98 1.07
CA ALA A 46 2.89 2.96 1.30
C ALA A 46 4.00 3.05 0.26
N SER A 47 5.16 2.54 0.63
CA SER A 47 6.26 2.23 -0.29
C SER A 47 6.50 0.74 -0.26
N THR A 48 6.82 0.15 -1.40
CA THR A 48 7.07 -1.29 -1.49
C THR A 48 8.36 -1.58 -2.21
N ALA A 49 8.94 -2.76 -1.93
CA ALA A 49 10.08 -3.29 -2.65
C ALA A 49 9.86 -4.78 -2.87
N MET A 50 10.15 -5.26 -4.09
CA MET A 50 10.20 -6.70 -4.38
C MET A 50 11.64 -7.15 -4.27
N TRP A 51 11.90 -8.03 -3.32
CA TRP A 51 13.23 -8.54 -3.05
C TRP A 51 13.19 -10.05 -2.95
N LYS A 52 13.89 -10.73 -3.86
CA LYS A 52 13.99 -12.20 -3.90
C LYS A 52 12.62 -12.89 -3.83
N GLY A 53 11.64 -12.34 -4.58
CA GLY A 53 10.29 -12.91 -4.63
C GLY A 53 9.39 -12.52 -3.46
N SER A 54 9.89 -11.75 -2.50
CA SER A 54 9.10 -11.28 -1.35
C SER A 54 8.76 -9.81 -1.50
N LEU A 55 7.54 -9.47 -1.12
CA LEU A 55 7.07 -8.09 -1.09
C LEU A 55 7.32 -7.49 0.29
N ILE A 56 8.11 -6.43 0.32
CA ILE A 56 8.38 -5.66 1.55
C ILE A 56 7.55 -4.39 1.47
N VAL A 57 6.77 -4.10 2.50
CA VAL A 57 5.86 -2.96 2.53
C VAL A 57 6.17 -2.08 3.72
N GLU A 58 6.34 -0.78 3.45
CA GLU A 58 6.47 0.23 4.49
C GLU A 58 5.25 1.15 4.42
N THR A 59 4.45 1.16 5.48
CA THR A 59 3.25 1.99 5.58
C THR A 59 3.63 3.43 5.89
N CYS A 60 3.00 4.37 5.20
CA CYS A 60 3.13 5.79 5.53
C CYS A 60 2.23 6.10 6.72
N LYS A 61 2.79 6.07 7.92
CA LYS A 61 2.04 6.23 9.16
C LYS A 61 1.35 7.58 9.28
N ASP A 62 2.00 8.64 8.83
CA ASP A 62 1.42 9.99 8.88
C ASP A 62 0.17 10.08 8.03
N THR A 63 0.19 9.53 6.83
CA THR A 63 -0.98 9.50 5.97
C THR A 63 -2.10 8.66 6.60
N LEU A 64 -1.76 7.53 7.19
CA LEU A 64 -2.75 6.67 7.83
C LEU A 64 -3.39 7.35 9.05
N ARG A 65 -2.61 8.10 9.84
CA ARG A 65 -3.17 8.87 10.97
C ARG A 65 -4.15 9.93 10.50
N GLU A 66 -3.82 10.61 9.40
CA GLU A 66 -4.62 11.72 8.88
C GLU A 66 -5.84 11.23 8.11
N TRP A 67 -5.72 10.11 7.40
CA TRP A 67 -6.76 9.59 6.53
C TRP A 67 -7.04 8.10 6.81
N PRO A 68 -7.54 7.75 8.03
CA PRO A 68 -7.78 6.33 8.38
C PRO A 68 -9.10 5.82 7.81
N THR A 69 -9.32 5.99 6.52
CA THR A 69 -10.56 5.58 5.88
C THR A 69 -10.57 4.09 5.60
N ARG A 70 -11.77 3.54 5.38
CA ARG A 70 -11.92 2.13 4.98
C ARG A 70 -11.14 1.81 3.71
N THR A 71 -11.13 2.74 2.75
CA THR A 71 -10.42 2.55 1.50
C THR A 71 -8.91 2.50 1.74
N THR A 72 -8.36 3.40 2.53
CA THR A 72 -6.93 3.39 2.88
C THR A 72 -6.54 2.07 3.54
N MET A 73 -7.30 1.66 4.56
CA MET A 73 -7.03 0.41 5.27
C MET A 73 -7.21 -0.82 4.36
N GLY A 74 -8.21 -0.79 3.47
CA GLY A 74 -8.43 -1.86 2.51
C GLY A 74 -7.26 -2.03 1.55
N ARG A 75 -6.72 -0.93 1.04
CA ARG A 75 -5.54 -0.97 0.16
C ARG A 75 -4.32 -1.52 0.90
N LEU A 76 -4.10 -1.08 2.14
CA LEU A 76 -2.99 -1.56 2.96
C LEU A 76 -3.12 -3.05 3.28
N ARG A 77 -4.32 -3.51 3.61
CA ARG A 77 -4.56 -4.95 3.83
C ARG A 77 -4.28 -5.76 2.57
N ALA A 78 -4.64 -5.25 1.41
CA ALA A 78 -4.34 -5.90 0.14
C ALA A 78 -2.83 -6.05 -0.08
N LEU A 79 -2.03 -5.14 0.46
CA LEU A 79 -0.57 -5.21 0.42
C LEU A 79 0.00 -6.16 1.48
N GLY A 80 -0.83 -6.73 2.33
CA GLY A 80 -0.40 -7.62 3.40
C GLY A 80 -0.14 -6.93 4.72
N VAL A 81 -0.51 -5.66 4.86
CA VAL A 81 -0.33 -4.91 6.10
C VAL A 81 -1.43 -5.28 7.10
N ASP A 82 -1.04 -5.56 8.33
CA ASP A 82 -1.98 -5.79 9.42
C ASP A 82 -2.45 -4.44 9.97
N VAL A 83 -3.60 -4.00 9.53
CA VAL A 83 -4.20 -2.73 9.95
C VAL A 83 -5.69 -2.94 10.22
N CYS A 84 -6.17 -2.38 11.32
CA CYS A 84 -7.59 -2.46 11.68
C CYS A 84 -7.96 -1.29 12.60
N THR A 85 -9.25 -1.18 12.90
CA THR A 85 -9.75 -0.23 13.89
C THR A 85 -10.25 -1.03 15.09
N ARG A 86 -9.80 -0.66 16.29
CA ARG A 86 -10.24 -1.29 17.52
C ARG A 86 -10.62 -0.18 18.50
N LYS A 87 -11.87 -0.20 18.97
CA LYS A 87 -12.40 0.80 19.92
C LYS A 87 -12.16 2.24 19.45
N GLY A 88 -12.33 2.47 18.14
CA GLY A 88 -12.13 3.80 17.56
C GLY A 88 -10.69 4.17 17.26
N GLU A 89 -9.73 3.33 17.61
CA GLU A 89 -8.30 3.57 17.35
C GLU A 89 -7.80 2.74 16.19
N VAL A 90 -6.92 3.34 15.38
CA VAL A 90 -6.25 2.62 14.29
C VAL A 90 -5.10 1.82 14.87
N MET A 91 -5.09 0.53 14.57
CA MET A 91 -4.04 -0.40 14.99
C MET A 91 -3.21 -0.78 13.78
N LEU A 92 -1.92 -0.65 13.89
CA LEU A 92 -0.96 -1.06 12.85
C LEU A 92 -0.01 -2.09 13.45
N ASN A 93 0.01 -3.29 12.86
CA ASN A 93 0.82 -4.41 13.33
C ASN A 93 0.59 -4.72 14.82
N GLY A 94 -0.67 -4.61 15.25
CA GLY A 94 -1.06 -4.91 16.62
C GLY A 94 -0.82 -3.82 17.64
N ALA A 95 -0.33 -2.66 17.22
CA ALA A 95 -0.07 -1.53 18.11
C ALA A 95 -0.88 -0.30 17.72
N ALA A 96 -1.29 0.50 18.68
CA ALA A 96 -1.98 1.76 18.41
C ALA A 96 -1.05 2.70 17.64
N LEU A 97 -1.62 3.34 16.64
CA LEU A 97 -0.86 4.22 15.75
C LEU A 97 -0.55 5.56 16.40
#